data_c07060c8bf4658a1b90854284fd1bbff
#
_entry.id   c07060c8bf4658a1b90854284fd1bbff
#
_cell.length_a   1.000
_cell.length_b   1.000
_cell.length_c   1.000
_cell.angle_alpha   90.00
_cell.angle_beta   90.00
_cell.angle_gamma   90.00
#
_symmetry.space_group_name_H-M   'P 1'
#
loop_
_entity.id
_entity.type
_entity.pdbx_description
1 polymer ?
#
loop_
_entity_poly.entity_id
_entity_poly.type
_entity_poly.pdbx_seq_one_letter_code
_entity_poly.pdbx_strand_id
1 'polypeptide(L)'
;MKWGGIYAFLLVVLVSLHGCSSRSSNRVVPVVTSGGDTLVINLVEHGDEDCLRGEEIPIDTVLFRYATYLRVQGDKAVVFDLHNTDYYCHVFTYPDFEYISSFAKRGGGPDEIQIADNVRWAGEEEMWVLDNAKNRMTRYSGIARGKTPKLEEHVKLEQSLMRAFDFDVYRSGQVLIPDYSGENRFCWVNLPSGKIHRKWMEIPMEDRKRLEESPQAAAAGWRSFMAFTPDRKYLVAACQFADRLDIYKVADGTMVTKIGNDNREPKYEVSSSGYGYASGSICHYDVQVTDRYIYTVYDGRRFKDIMKLGRGYKQGGQRFRIHTLQGELLKEYKFDRPIAGIFVDESSGILYGLDVNADEQIVKFPGFQLPR
;
A
#
# COMPACT_ATOMS: atom_id res chain seq x y z
N MET A 1 -67.18 -38.85 -37.11
CA MET A 1 -66.93 -37.50 -36.60
C MET A 1 -66.00 -37.59 -35.41
N LYS A 2 -65.00 -36.78 -35.43
CA LYS A 2 -63.96 -36.43 -34.40
C LYS A 2 -62.60 -37.16 -34.61
N TRP A 3 -61.71 -36.33 -35.00
CA TRP A 3 -60.27 -36.47 -35.13
C TRP A 3 -59.58 -36.44 -33.76
N GLY A 4 -58.58 -37.25 -33.56
CA GLY A 4 -57.68 -37.26 -32.45
C GLY A 4 -56.26 -37.34 -32.93
N GLY A 5 -55.54 -36.24 -32.77
CA GLY A 5 -54.16 -36.08 -33.23
C GLY A 5 -53.15 -36.82 -32.35
N ILE A 6 -52.20 -37.40 -32.98
CA ILE A 6 -51.04 -38.07 -32.42
C ILE A 6 -49.96 -37.03 -32.20
N TYR A 7 -49.59 -36.77 -30.96
CA TYR A 7 -48.40 -35.99 -30.63
C TYR A 7 -47.19 -36.92 -30.51
N ALA A 8 -46.27 -36.81 -31.45
CA ALA A 8 -44.97 -37.47 -31.38
C ALA A 8 -44.07 -36.66 -30.44
N PHE A 9 -43.68 -37.23 -29.30
CA PHE A 9 -42.65 -36.69 -28.42
C PHE A 9 -41.26 -37.00 -29.01
N LEU A 10 -40.60 -35.97 -29.52
CA LEU A 10 -39.21 -36.03 -29.91
C LEU A 10 -38.34 -35.90 -28.64
N LEU A 11 -37.77 -37.00 -28.19
CA LEU A 11 -36.80 -37.00 -27.07
C LEU A 11 -35.44 -36.55 -27.61
N VAL A 12 -35.11 -35.29 -27.41
CA VAL A 12 -33.75 -34.78 -27.67
C VAL A 12 -32.86 -35.13 -26.48
N VAL A 13 -32.03 -36.15 -26.67
CA VAL A 13 -30.95 -36.47 -25.71
C VAL A 13 -29.86 -35.42 -25.88
N LEU A 14 -29.82 -34.44 -24.98
CA LEU A 14 -28.69 -33.54 -24.83
C LEU A 14 -27.56 -34.26 -24.09
N VAL A 15 -26.59 -34.73 -24.87
CA VAL A 15 -25.29 -35.16 -24.30
C VAL A 15 -24.54 -33.89 -23.85
N SER A 16 -24.58 -33.62 -22.56
CA SER A 16 -23.75 -32.58 -21.95
C SER A 16 -22.32 -33.09 -21.89
N LEU A 17 -21.50 -32.67 -22.85
CA LEU A 17 -20.06 -32.70 -22.74
C LEU A 17 -19.64 -31.73 -21.65
N HIS A 18 -19.34 -32.20 -20.45
CA HIS A 18 -18.67 -31.46 -19.42
C HIS A 18 -17.20 -31.30 -19.82
N GLY A 19 -16.94 -30.29 -20.65
CA GLY A 19 -15.60 -29.74 -20.78
C GLY A 19 -15.37 -28.83 -19.60
N CYS A 20 -14.50 -29.22 -18.66
CA CYS A 20 -13.93 -28.31 -17.69
C CYS A 20 -13.11 -27.24 -18.40
N SER A 21 -13.73 -26.14 -18.78
CA SER A 21 -13.03 -24.89 -19.04
C SER A 21 -13.39 -23.95 -17.90
N SER A 22 -12.45 -23.71 -16.99
CA SER A 22 -12.52 -22.67 -15.99
C SER A 22 -12.55 -21.30 -16.68
N ARG A 23 -13.75 -20.83 -17.05
CA ARG A 23 -13.98 -19.46 -17.44
C ARG A 23 -14.10 -18.64 -16.14
N SER A 24 -13.08 -17.86 -15.81
CA SER A 24 -13.22 -16.79 -14.84
C SER A 24 -14.35 -15.87 -15.31
N SER A 25 -15.46 -15.84 -14.58
CA SER A 25 -16.56 -14.92 -14.88
C SER A 25 -16.21 -13.55 -14.30
N ASN A 26 -15.59 -12.71 -15.12
CA ASN A 26 -15.39 -11.29 -14.80
C ASN A 26 -16.76 -10.60 -14.75
N ARG A 27 -17.23 -10.28 -13.56
CA ARG A 27 -18.46 -9.53 -13.37
C ARG A 27 -18.11 -8.04 -13.25
N VAL A 28 -18.32 -7.29 -14.34
CA VAL A 28 -18.14 -5.84 -14.38
C VAL A 28 -19.42 -5.17 -13.88
N VAL A 29 -19.35 -4.36 -12.84
CA VAL A 29 -20.45 -3.51 -12.41
C VAL A 29 -20.02 -2.04 -12.61
N PRO A 30 -20.55 -1.31 -13.58
CA PRO A 30 -20.22 0.08 -13.79
C PRO A 30 -20.81 0.94 -12.65
N VAL A 31 -19.99 1.82 -12.09
CA VAL A 31 -20.45 2.86 -11.16
C VAL A 31 -20.03 4.19 -11.73
N VAL A 32 -21.03 5.02 -12.01
CA VAL A 32 -20.83 6.40 -12.48
C VAL A 32 -20.82 7.32 -11.27
N THR A 33 -19.74 8.07 -11.09
CA THR A 33 -19.69 9.17 -10.12
C THR A 33 -19.56 10.50 -10.86
N SER A 34 -20.18 11.53 -10.34
CA SER A 34 -20.09 12.89 -10.89
C SER A 34 -18.69 13.46 -10.64
N GLY A 35 -17.87 13.55 -11.69
CA GLY A 35 -16.60 14.28 -11.68
C GLY A 35 -15.32 13.52 -11.94
N GLY A 36 -15.36 12.25 -12.31
CA GLY A 36 -14.17 11.47 -12.72
C GLY A 36 -14.55 10.11 -13.29
N ASP A 37 -13.69 9.56 -14.14
CA ASP A 37 -13.89 8.20 -14.65
C ASP A 37 -13.74 7.20 -13.50
N THR A 38 -14.82 6.51 -13.15
CA THR A 38 -14.79 5.42 -12.18
C THR A 38 -14.78 4.09 -12.89
N LEU A 39 -13.69 3.36 -12.79
CA LEU A 39 -13.59 1.99 -13.28
C LEU A 39 -13.82 1.00 -12.12
N VAL A 40 -14.57 -0.03 -12.37
CA VAL A 40 -14.94 -1.04 -11.37
C VAL A 40 -13.99 -2.23 -11.44
N ILE A 41 -13.52 -2.70 -10.30
CA ILE A 41 -12.63 -3.85 -10.19
C ILE A 41 -13.44 -5.13 -10.42
N ASN A 42 -12.93 -6.01 -11.29
CA ASN A 42 -13.43 -7.37 -11.44
C ASN A 42 -12.96 -8.24 -10.27
N LEU A 43 -13.87 -8.96 -9.65
CA LEU A 43 -13.48 -10.05 -8.75
C LEU A 43 -13.03 -11.23 -9.59
N VAL A 44 -11.81 -11.69 -9.33
CA VAL A 44 -11.27 -12.92 -9.93
C VAL A 44 -11.50 -14.03 -8.91
N GLU A 45 -12.16 -15.13 -9.31
CA GLU A 45 -12.19 -16.35 -8.51
C GLU A 45 -10.84 -17.04 -8.65
N HIS A 46 -10.21 -17.39 -7.51
CA HIS A 46 -8.88 -17.98 -7.47
C HIS A 46 -8.96 -19.50 -7.56
N GLY A 47 -8.18 -20.06 -8.49
CA GLY A 47 -7.81 -21.47 -8.48
C GLY A 47 -6.55 -21.72 -7.64
N ASP A 48 -6.23 -22.98 -7.37
CA ASP A 48 -5.00 -23.36 -6.64
C ASP A 48 -3.70 -22.86 -7.32
N GLU A 49 -3.74 -22.58 -8.61
CA GLU A 49 -2.63 -22.07 -9.42
C GLU A 49 -2.22 -20.63 -9.06
N ASP A 50 -3.09 -19.89 -8.37
CA ASP A 50 -2.88 -18.50 -8.00
C ASP A 50 -2.33 -18.34 -6.57
N CYS A 51 -1.90 -19.43 -5.93
CA CYS A 51 -1.31 -19.40 -4.60
C CYS A 51 0.22 -19.23 -4.67
N LEU A 52 0.74 -18.18 -4.02
CA LEU A 52 2.16 -17.93 -3.86
C LEU A 52 2.65 -18.54 -2.55
N ARG A 53 3.68 -19.39 -2.64
CA ARG A 53 4.35 -19.98 -1.48
C ARG A 53 5.67 -19.25 -1.24
N GLY A 54 5.83 -18.76 -0.02
CA GLY A 54 6.98 -17.98 0.38
C GLY A 54 8.11 -18.86 0.94
N GLU A 55 9.34 -18.51 0.57
CA GLU A 55 10.58 -19.03 1.12
C GLU A 55 11.20 -17.95 2.01
N GLU A 56 11.47 -18.27 3.28
CA GLU A 56 12.06 -17.34 4.23
C GLU A 56 13.54 -17.11 3.87
N ILE A 57 13.99 -15.87 4.02
CA ILE A 57 15.39 -15.48 3.87
C ILE A 57 15.94 -15.27 5.28
N PRO A 58 16.83 -16.15 5.76
CA PRO A 58 17.39 -16.03 7.10
C PRO A 58 18.31 -14.81 7.21
N ILE A 59 18.13 -14.02 8.27
CA ILE A 59 18.94 -12.84 8.60
C ILE A 59 19.50 -12.99 10.01
N ASP A 60 20.70 -13.55 10.14
CA ASP A 60 21.32 -13.83 11.45
C ASP A 60 21.88 -12.56 12.14
N THR A 61 21.97 -11.43 11.43
CA THR A 61 22.67 -10.24 11.91
C THR A 61 21.75 -9.18 12.53
N VAL A 62 20.47 -9.22 12.21
CA VAL A 62 19.44 -8.27 12.69
C VAL A 62 18.20 -9.03 13.12
N LEU A 63 17.80 -8.84 14.36
CA LEU A 63 16.51 -9.34 14.84
C LEU A 63 15.43 -8.31 14.49
N PHE A 64 14.63 -8.59 13.47
CA PHE A 64 13.47 -7.79 13.14
C PHE A 64 12.35 -7.98 14.17
N ARG A 65 11.69 -6.89 14.52
CA ARG A 65 10.50 -6.90 15.39
C ARG A 65 9.21 -6.64 14.64
N TYR A 66 9.29 -5.76 13.64
CA TYR A 66 8.12 -5.39 12.84
C TYR A 66 8.55 -4.73 11.53
N ALA A 67 9.12 -5.53 10.61
CA ALA A 67 9.56 -5.07 9.31
C ALA A 67 8.35 -4.74 8.42
N THR A 68 8.17 -3.46 8.07
CA THR A 68 7.00 -2.98 7.32
C THR A 68 7.28 -2.54 5.91
N TYR A 69 8.49 -2.04 5.64
CA TYR A 69 8.85 -1.62 4.28
C TYR A 69 10.18 -2.21 3.86
N LEU A 70 10.23 -2.71 2.63
CA LEU A 70 11.45 -3.07 1.91
C LEU A 70 11.63 -2.07 0.76
N ARG A 71 12.72 -1.29 0.81
CA ARG A 71 13.03 -0.26 -0.18
C ARG A 71 14.34 -0.60 -0.88
N VAL A 72 14.26 -1.04 -2.12
CA VAL A 72 15.43 -1.44 -2.91
C VAL A 72 15.79 -0.36 -3.92
N GLN A 73 17.08 -0.09 -4.05
CA GLN A 73 17.64 0.77 -5.08
C GLN A 73 19.04 0.31 -5.48
N GLY A 74 19.21 -0.07 -6.75
CA GLY A 74 20.44 -0.67 -7.25
C GLY A 74 20.77 -1.97 -6.52
N ASP A 75 21.95 -2.02 -5.95
CA ASP A 75 22.49 -3.17 -5.20
C ASP A 75 22.20 -3.10 -3.67
N LYS A 76 21.28 -2.26 -3.25
CA LYS A 76 20.97 -2.00 -1.82
C LYS A 76 19.51 -2.25 -1.51
N ALA A 77 19.26 -2.93 -0.40
CA ALA A 77 17.97 -3.10 0.22
C ALA A 77 17.96 -2.44 1.60
N VAL A 78 16.95 -1.63 1.88
CA VAL A 78 16.70 -1.06 3.20
C VAL A 78 15.42 -1.64 3.76
N VAL A 79 15.52 -2.32 4.89
CA VAL A 79 14.38 -2.82 5.65
C VAL A 79 14.06 -1.81 6.74
N PHE A 80 12.83 -1.31 6.75
CA PHE A 80 12.32 -0.44 7.80
C PHE A 80 11.59 -1.28 8.84
N ASP A 81 12.07 -1.25 10.08
CA ASP A 81 11.54 -1.99 11.23
C ASP A 81 10.90 -1.04 12.24
N LEU A 82 9.58 -0.96 12.21
CA LEU A 82 8.78 0.00 12.99
C LEU A 82 8.94 -0.16 14.51
N HIS A 83 9.19 -1.37 14.98
CA HIS A 83 9.28 -1.67 16.43
C HIS A 83 10.68 -2.05 16.91
N ASN A 84 11.71 -1.93 16.06
CA ASN A 84 13.07 -2.15 16.50
C ASN A 84 13.45 -1.20 17.65
N THR A 85 14.27 -1.69 18.60
CA THR A 85 14.63 -0.94 19.81
C THR A 85 15.79 0.02 19.61
N ASP A 86 16.63 -0.25 18.61
CA ASP A 86 17.90 0.46 18.41
C ASP A 86 17.88 1.35 17.17
N TYR A 87 17.47 0.81 16.01
CA TYR A 87 17.45 1.51 14.74
C TYR A 87 16.18 1.17 13.96
N TYR A 88 15.65 2.15 13.25
CA TYR A 88 14.50 1.97 12.37
C TYR A 88 14.85 1.37 11.00
N CYS A 89 16.07 1.58 10.53
CA CYS A 89 16.48 1.20 9.18
C CYS A 89 17.73 0.31 9.20
N HIS A 90 17.66 -0.81 8.49
CA HIS A 90 18.74 -1.76 8.32
C HIS A 90 19.06 -1.92 6.85
N VAL A 91 20.33 -1.76 6.49
CA VAL A 91 20.83 -1.76 5.10
C VAL A 91 21.49 -3.10 4.82
N PHE A 92 21.13 -3.68 3.68
CA PHE A 92 21.65 -4.94 3.18
C PHE A 92 22.11 -4.80 1.72
N THR A 93 22.94 -5.71 1.25
CA THR A 93 23.12 -5.92 -0.18
C THR A 93 21.84 -6.45 -0.82
N TYR A 94 21.68 -6.22 -2.11
CA TYR A 94 20.60 -6.78 -2.89
C TYR A 94 21.19 -7.49 -4.13
N PRO A 95 20.79 -8.72 -4.45
CA PRO A 95 19.67 -9.49 -3.85
C PRO A 95 20.05 -10.44 -2.70
N ASP A 96 21.28 -10.43 -2.21
CA ASP A 96 21.82 -11.47 -1.30
C ASP A 96 21.46 -11.22 0.17
N PHE A 97 21.00 -10.03 0.53
CA PHE A 97 20.65 -9.61 1.89
C PHE A 97 21.79 -9.76 2.92
N GLU A 98 23.05 -9.58 2.50
CA GLU A 98 24.16 -9.43 3.42
C GLU A 98 24.08 -8.09 4.16
N TYR A 99 24.18 -8.11 5.49
CA TYR A 99 24.10 -6.91 6.30
C TYR A 99 25.24 -5.92 6.01
N ILE A 100 24.90 -4.64 5.87
CA ILE A 100 25.87 -3.56 5.67
C ILE A 100 25.95 -2.66 6.89
N SER A 101 24.83 -2.09 7.34
CA SER A 101 24.77 -1.11 8.41
C SER A 101 23.35 -0.84 8.88
N SER A 102 23.22 -0.04 9.95
CA SER A 102 21.91 0.48 10.39
C SER A 102 21.98 1.98 10.60
N PHE A 103 20.83 2.66 10.42
CA PHE A 103 20.69 4.10 10.63
C PHE A 103 19.33 4.46 11.18
N ALA A 104 19.08 5.76 11.40
CA ALA A 104 17.87 6.26 12.06
C ALA A 104 17.74 5.67 13.48
N LYS A 105 18.73 5.97 14.34
CA LYS A 105 18.76 5.51 15.73
C LYS A 105 17.50 5.94 16.46
N ARG A 106 16.87 4.98 17.16
CA ARG A 106 15.66 5.22 17.96
C ARG A 106 15.97 5.90 19.26
N GLY A 107 15.23 6.96 19.61
CA GLY A 107 15.36 7.62 20.90
C GLY A 107 14.84 9.05 20.93
N GLY A 108 14.98 9.70 22.09
CA GLY A 108 14.50 11.07 22.34
C GLY A 108 15.55 12.16 22.11
N GLY A 109 16.83 11.79 21.89
CA GLY A 109 17.92 12.73 21.68
C GLY A 109 17.77 13.59 20.42
N PRO A 110 18.58 14.66 20.27
CA PRO A 110 18.44 15.61 19.15
C PRO A 110 18.62 14.93 17.78
N ASP A 111 19.56 14.02 17.66
CA ASP A 111 19.89 13.30 16.41
C ASP A 111 19.21 11.94 16.31
N GLU A 112 18.38 11.58 17.29
CA GLU A 112 17.64 10.33 17.31
C GLU A 112 16.23 10.55 16.76
N ILE A 113 15.65 9.48 16.20
CA ILE A 113 14.27 9.46 15.70
C ILE A 113 13.38 8.90 16.81
N GLN A 114 12.34 9.65 17.16
CA GLN A 114 11.47 9.24 18.27
C GLN A 114 10.38 8.26 17.83
N ILE A 115 9.66 8.60 16.76
CA ILE A 115 8.67 7.71 16.12
C ILE A 115 8.82 7.89 14.61
N ALA A 116 9.45 6.92 13.95
CA ALA A 116 9.49 6.88 12.49
C ALA A 116 8.25 6.17 11.95
N ASP A 117 7.69 6.68 10.87
CA ASP A 117 6.53 6.07 10.19
C ASP A 117 6.84 5.58 8.79
N ASN A 118 7.76 6.23 8.08
CA ASN A 118 8.18 5.78 6.75
C ASN A 118 9.58 6.28 6.40
N VAL A 119 10.19 5.61 5.40
CA VAL A 119 11.49 5.93 4.81
C VAL A 119 11.40 5.86 3.29
N ARG A 120 12.03 6.82 2.60
CA ARG A 120 12.03 6.89 1.13
C ARG A 120 13.39 7.28 0.59
N TRP A 121 13.77 6.68 -0.53
CA TRP A 121 14.94 7.11 -1.29
C TRP A 121 14.77 8.53 -1.82
N ALA A 122 15.84 9.33 -1.72
CA ALA A 122 15.91 10.72 -2.20
C ALA A 122 16.99 10.91 -3.27
N GLY A 123 17.85 9.93 -3.44
CA GLY A 123 18.97 9.87 -4.36
C GLY A 123 19.59 8.48 -4.32
N GLU A 124 20.69 8.27 -5.02
CA GLU A 124 21.32 6.94 -5.10
C GLU A 124 21.78 6.38 -3.75
N GLU A 125 22.23 7.24 -2.86
CA GLU A 125 22.74 6.88 -1.53
C GLU A 125 22.08 7.70 -0.41
N GLU A 126 20.93 8.33 -0.67
CA GLU A 126 20.26 9.22 0.27
C GLU A 126 18.83 8.78 0.55
N MET A 127 18.42 8.90 1.81
CA MET A 127 17.05 8.63 2.23
C MET A 127 16.53 9.71 3.18
N TRP A 128 15.22 9.96 3.09
CA TRP A 128 14.48 10.70 4.08
C TRP A 128 13.73 9.76 5.01
N VAL A 129 13.72 10.11 6.30
CA VAL A 129 12.92 9.47 7.35
C VAL A 129 11.95 10.49 7.92
N LEU A 130 10.68 10.13 8.02
CA LEU A 130 9.65 10.93 8.66
C LEU A 130 9.58 10.60 10.15
N ASP A 131 9.92 11.56 11.02
CA ASP A 131 9.77 11.47 12.47
C ASP A 131 8.47 12.19 12.90
N ASN A 132 7.43 11.41 13.04
CA ASN A 132 6.10 11.90 13.38
C ASN A 132 6.05 12.59 14.76
N ALA A 133 6.71 12.02 15.77
CA ALA A 133 6.69 12.59 17.12
C ALA A 133 7.37 13.96 17.20
N LYS A 134 8.45 14.16 16.46
CA LYS A 134 9.17 15.44 16.41
C LYS A 134 8.68 16.35 15.28
N ASN A 135 7.70 15.90 14.50
CA ASN A 135 7.16 16.62 13.34
C ASN A 135 8.27 17.15 12.42
N ARG A 136 9.13 16.23 11.95
CA ARG A 136 10.29 16.58 11.12
C ARG A 136 10.63 15.50 10.12
N MET A 137 11.28 15.90 9.04
CA MET A 137 11.99 15.02 8.12
C MET A 137 13.47 15.01 8.46
N THR A 138 14.10 13.84 8.39
CA THR A 138 15.54 13.68 8.64
C THR A 138 16.19 13.03 7.43
N ARG A 139 17.25 13.66 6.88
CA ARG A 139 18.00 13.14 5.74
C ARG A 139 19.26 12.42 6.19
N TYR A 140 19.45 11.25 5.62
CA TYR A 140 20.67 10.45 5.75
C TYR A 140 21.33 10.27 4.39
N SER A 141 22.66 10.31 4.38
CA SER A 141 23.51 10.02 3.19
C SER A 141 24.47 8.87 3.44
N GLY A 142 25.18 8.44 2.41
CA GLY A 142 26.19 7.38 2.51
C GLY A 142 25.58 5.99 2.73
N ILE A 143 24.37 5.78 2.23
CA ILE A 143 23.68 4.48 2.30
C ILE A 143 24.22 3.61 1.17
N ALA A 144 25.38 2.99 1.40
CA ALA A 144 26.10 2.18 0.44
C ALA A 144 27.04 1.19 1.12
N ARG A 145 27.49 0.15 0.37
CA ARG A 145 28.48 -0.81 0.86
C ARG A 145 29.79 -0.11 1.23
N GLY A 146 30.33 -0.45 2.39
CA GLY A 146 31.59 0.14 2.89
C GLY A 146 31.49 1.57 3.41
N LYS A 147 30.29 2.13 3.48
CA LYS A 147 30.01 3.45 4.09
C LYS A 147 29.17 3.31 5.37
N THR A 148 29.31 4.26 6.28
CA THR A 148 28.43 4.40 7.44
C THR A 148 27.41 5.50 7.13
N PRO A 149 26.11 5.22 7.17
CA PRO A 149 25.08 6.22 6.95
C PRO A 149 25.25 7.40 7.91
N LYS A 150 25.19 8.62 7.38
CA LYS A 150 25.41 9.87 8.11
C LYS A 150 24.17 10.72 8.09
N LEU A 151 23.77 11.22 9.26
CA LEU A 151 22.74 12.23 9.36
C LEU A 151 23.25 13.55 8.80
N GLU A 152 22.54 14.11 7.84
CA GLU A 152 22.91 15.36 7.15
C GLU A 152 22.12 16.55 7.68
N GLU A 153 20.80 16.39 7.84
CA GLU A 153 19.96 17.49 8.28
C GLU A 153 18.63 17.04 8.88
N HIS A 154 18.06 17.93 9.68
CA HIS A 154 16.67 17.87 10.15
C HIS A 154 15.89 19.04 9.57
N VAL A 155 14.74 18.75 8.98
CA VAL A 155 13.81 19.77 8.49
C VAL A 155 12.53 19.69 9.31
N LYS A 156 12.28 20.72 10.12
CA LYS A 156 11.04 20.82 10.91
C LYS A 156 9.87 21.12 9.97
N LEU A 157 8.82 20.32 10.07
CA LEU A 157 7.60 20.49 9.29
C LEU A 157 6.65 21.52 9.92
N GLU A 158 5.76 22.10 9.11
CA GLU A 158 4.67 22.92 9.62
C GLU A 158 3.80 22.14 10.60
N GLN A 159 3.24 22.85 11.60
CA GLN A 159 2.45 22.24 12.67
C GLN A 159 1.21 21.49 12.15
N SER A 160 0.63 21.93 11.07
CA SER A 160 -0.52 21.28 10.42
C SER A 160 -0.21 19.90 9.83
N LEU A 161 1.09 19.59 9.61
CA LEU A 161 1.56 18.27 9.15
C LEU A 161 1.84 17.30 10.30
N MET A 162 1.55 17.68 11.53
CA MET A 162 1.71 16.80 12.67
C MET A 162 0.85 15.53 12.49
N ARG A 163 1.42 14.36 12.84
CA ARG A 163 0.81 13.02 12.66
C ARG A 163 0.73 12.54 11.21
N ALA A 164 1.55 13.08 10.32
CA ALA A 164 1.71 12.46 9.02
C ALA A 164 2.31 11.05 9.17
N PHE A 165 1.72 10.06 8.49
CA PHE A 165 2.14 8.65 8.56
C PHE A 165 2.80 8.15 7.28
N ASP A 166 2.77 8.92 6.21
CA ASP A 166 3.40 8.58 4.94
C ASP A 166 3.90 9.85 4.25
N PHE A 167 4.79 9.67 3.30
CA PHE A 167 5.24 10.68 2.37
C PHE A 167 5.84 10.01 1.14
N ASP A 168 5.94 10.72 0.04
CA ASP A 168 6.81 10.29 -1.06
C ASP A 168 7.58 11.47 -1.64
N VAL A 169 8.78 11.18 -2.17
CA VAL A 169 9.68 12.16 -2.75
C VAL A 169 9.28 12.39 -4.20
N TYR A 170 8.88 13.61 -4.54
CA TYR A 170 8.55 13.97 -5.90
C TYR A 170 9.79 14.32 -6.72
N ARG A 171 10.63 15.20 -6.17
CA ARG A 171 11.93 15.60 -6.72
C ARG A 171 12.80 16.16 -5.60
N SER A 172 14.08 16.43 -5.91
CA SER A 172 14.98 17.04 -4.91
C SER A 172 14.34 18.26 -4.25
N GLY A 173 14.28 18.23 -2.92
CA GLY A 173 13.72 19.30 -2.10
C GLY A 173 12.20 19.42 -2.09
N GLN A 174 11.45 18.48 -2.67
CA GLN A 174 9.99 18.49 -2.65
C GLN A 174 9.38 17.11 -2.37
N VAL A 175 8.49 17.06 -1.41
CA VAL A 175 7.74 15.85 -1.03
C VAL A 175 6.25 16.10 -1.04
N LEU A 176 5.49 15.02 -1.19
CA LEU A 176 4.06 15.00 -0.94
C LEU A 176 3.80 14.28 0.38
N ILE A 177 2.99 14.87 1.23
CA ILE A 177 2.60 14.34 2.54
C ILE A 177 1.07 14.33 2.61
N PRO A 178 0.41 13.28 3.15
CA PRO A 178 -1.03 13.29 3.40
C PRO A 178 -1.44 14.43 4.34
N ASP A 179 -2.55 15.09 4.04
CA ASP A 179 -3.11 16.17 4.86
C ASP A 179 -4.09 15.62 5.90
N TYR A 180 -3.65 15.50 7.13
CA TYR A 180 -4.50 15.07 8.24
C TYR A 180 -5.26 16.21 8.94
N SER A 181 -5.17 17.45 8.42
CA SER A 181 -6.06 18.56 8.86
C SER A 181 -7.51 18.33 8.41
N GLY A 182 -7.69 17.58 7.32
CA GLY A 182 -8.99 17.30 6.70
C GLY A 182 -9.43 18.36 5.69
N GLU A 183 -8.63 19.39 5.44
CA GLU A 183 -8.95 20.39 4.42
C GLU A 183 -8.76 19.84 3.00
N ASN A 184 -7.65 19.11 2.79
CA ASN A 184 -7.32 18.47 1.53
C ASN A 184 -6.85 17.03 1.76
N ARG A 185 -6.54 16.31 0.69
CA ARG A 185 -6.02 14.97 0.79
C ARG A 185 -4.51 14.94 0.97
N PHE A 186 -3.79 15.89 0.36
CA PHE A 186 -2.33 15.95 0.35
C PHE A 186 -1.82 17.38 0.48
N CYS A 187 -0.59 17.49 0.97
CA CYS A 187 0.19 18.71 1.04
C CYS A 187 1.50 18.56 0.26
N TRP A 188 1.76 19.47 -0.66
CA TRP A 188 3.08 19.65 -1.25
C TRP A 188 3.97 20.44 -0.29
N VAL A 189 5.08 19.87 0.11
CA VAL A 189 6.00 20.43 1.10
C VAL A 189 7.35 20.69 0.45
N ASN A 190 7.88 21.89 0.71
CA ASN A 190 9.24 22.27 0.35
C ASN A 190 10.17 21.84 1.48
N LEU A 191 11.02 20.85 1.26
CA LEU A 191 11.90 20.29 2.29
C LEU A 191 12.90 21.29 2.87
N PRO A 192 13.59 22.16 2.09
CA PRO A 192 14.51 23.12 2.69
C PRO A 192 13.88 24.01 3.77
N SER A 193 12.57 24.29 3.66
CA SER A 193 11.85 25.12 4.63
C SER A 193 10.90 24.31 5.54
N GLY A 194 10.56 23.10 5.19
CA GLY A 194 9.53 22.28 5.87
C GLY A 194 8.11 22.83 5.73
N LYS A 195 7.89 23.80 4.83
CA LYS A 195 6.61 24.50 4.69
C LYS A 195 5.76 23.94 3.56
N ILE A 196 4.44 23.94 3.80
CA ILE A 196 3.44 23.66 2.77
C ILE A 196 3.45 24.83 1.77
N HIS A 197 3.64 24.54 0.49
CA HIS A 197 3.49 25.55 -0.54
C HIS A 197 2.19 25.39 -1.33
N ARG A 198 1.55 24.22 -1.24
CA ARG A 198 0.26 23.95 -1.87
C ARG A 198 -0.44 22.77 -1.20
N LYS A 199 -1.71 22.93 -0.87
CA LYS A 199 -2.62 21.83 -0.57
C LYS A 199 -3.21 21.30 -1.87
N TRP A 200 -3.45 19.99 -1.95
CA TRP A 200 -3.77 19.33 -3.20
C TRP A 200 -4.77 18.21 -3.01
N MET A 201 -5.73 18.16 -3.94
CA MET A 201 -6.86 17.24 -4.01
C MET A 201 -7.77 17.30 -2.78
N GLU A 202 -9.06 17.23 -3.06
CA GLU A 202 -10.06 17.08 -2.01
C GLU A 202 -10.09 15.64 -1.49
N ILE A 203 -10.55 15.47 -0.26
CA ILE A 203 -10.92 14.15 0.24
C ILE A 203 -12.16 13.69 -0.54
N PRO A 204 -12.11 12.57 -1.30
CA PRO A 204 -13.18 12.19 -2.20
C PRO A 204 -14.32 11.47 -1.48
N MET A 205 -14.88 12.11 -0.45
CA MET A 205 -15.95 11.63 0.38
C MET A 205 -17.30 12.12 -0.16
N GLU A 206 -18.30 11.23 -0.30
CA GLU A 206 -19.63 11.57 -0.80
C GLU A 206 -20.42 12.40 0.22
N ASP A 207 -20.36 12.02 1.50
CA ASP A 207 -21.02 12.75 2.60
C ASP A 207 -20.20 13.98 3.01
N ARG A 208 -20.41 15.09 2.29
CA ARG A 208 -19.73 16.36 2.55
C ARG A 208 -20.05 16.94 3.91
N LYS A 209 -21.29 16.78 4.40
CA LYS A 209 -21.67 17.25 5.73
C LYS A 209 -20.86 16.58 6.82
N ARG A 210 -20.71 15.27 6.74
CA ARG A 210 -19.89 14.48 7.70
C ARG A 210 -18.41 14.87 7.61
N LEU A 211 -17.89 15.19 6.43
CA LEU A 211 -16.53 15.70 6.27
C LEU A 211 -16.35 17.03 6.99
N GLU A 212 -17.30 17.97 6.84
CA GLU A 212 -17.26 19.30 7.48
C GLU A 212 -17.41 19.21 9.01
N GLU A 213 -18.23 18.30 9.51
CA GLU A 213 -18.44 18.09 10.95
C GLU A 213 -17.21 17.47 11.64
N SER A 214 -16.41 16.67 10.93
CA SER A 214 -15.28 15.94 11.50
C SER A 214 -14.12 15.75 10.52
N PRO A 215 -13.50 16.86 10.04
CA PRO A 215 -12.53 16.82 8.94
C PRO A 215 -11.29 15.97 9.26
N GLN A 216 -10.76 16.07 10.49
CA GLN A 216 -9.59 15.29 10.92
C GLN A 216 -9.90 13.79 11.03
N ALA A 217 -11.10 13.44 11.48
CA ALA A 217 -11.54 12.05 11.55
C ALA A 217 -11.74 11.46 10.16
N ALA A 218 -12.31 12.25 9.24
CA ALA A 218 -12.42 11.88 7.84
C ALA A 218 -11.01 11.64 7.23
N ALA A 219 -10.09 12.57 7.39
CA ALA A 219 -8.72 12.43 6.91
C ALA A 219 -8.02 11.18 7.45
N ALA A 220 -8.19 10.87 8.74
CA ALA A 220 -7.67 9.64 9.34
C ALA A 220 -8.32 8.37 8.75
N GLY A 221 -9.62 8.39 8.46
CA GLY A 221 -10.32 7.32 7.76
C GLY A 221 -9.80 7.13 6.33
N TRP A 222 -9.45 8.19 5.64
CA TRP A 222 -8.90 8.19 4.27
C TRP A 222 -7.40 7.96 4.21
N ARG A 223 -6.78 7.52 5.30
CA ARG A 223 -5.37 7.11 5.32
C ARG A 223 -5.07 6.15 4.19
N SER A 224 -3.99 6.42 3.46
CA SER A 224 -3.60 5.65 2.28
C SER A 224 -2.10 5.42 2.27
N PHE A 225 -1.70 4.26 1.76
CA PHE A 225 -0.33 4.04 1.29
C PHE A 225 -0.19 4.72 -0.05
N MET A 226 0.91 5.41 -0.29
CA MET A 226 1.07 6.16 -1.52
C MET A 226 2.44 5.96 -2.17
N ALA A 227 2.46 6.02 -3.49
CA ALA A 227 3.69 6.00 -4.27
C ALA A 227 3.50 6.74 -5.60
N PHE A 228 4.52 7.50 -6.00
CA PHE A 228 4.61 8.02 -7.36
C PHE A 228 5.07 6.94 -8.33
N THR A 229 4.65 7.07 -9.60
CA THR A 229 5.36 6.40 -10.71
C THR A 229 6.81 6.88 -10.76
N PRO A 230 7.76 6.05 -11.27
CA PRO A 230 9.17 6.46 -11.39
C PRO A 230 9.37 7.76 -12.16
N ASP A 231 8.58 8.00 -13.21
CA ASP A 231 8.59 9.25 -14.00
C ASP A 231 7.85 10.42 -13.32
N ARG A 232 7.26 10.21 -12.13
CA ARG A 232 6.53 11.20 -11.33
C ARG A 232 5.28 11.80 -12.01
N LYS A 233 4.76 11.17 -13.06
CA LYS A 233 3.55 11.65 -13.74
C LYS A 233 2.27 11.31 -12.99
N TYR A 234 2.26 10.20 -12.25
CA TYR A 234 1.11 9.74 -11.49
C TYR A 234 1.46 9.50 -10.03
N LEU A 235 0.50 9.78 -9.16
CA LEU A 235 0.47 9.35 -7.77
C LEU A 235 -0.60 8.27 -7.61
N VAL A 236 -0.27 7.18 -6.98
CA VAL A 236 -1.24 6.15 -6.58
C VAL A 236 -1.43 6.22 -5.07
N ALA A 237 -2.68 6.23 -4.62
CA ALA A 237 -3.06 6.17 -3.22
C ALA A 237 -3.96 4.95 -2.99
N ALA A 238 -3.46 3.94 -2.31
CA ALA A 238 -4.18 2.74 -1.90
C ALA A 238 -4.77 2.96 -0.50
N CYS A 239 -6.09 3.11 -0.42
CA CYS A 239 -6.75 3.42 0.86
C CYS A 239 -6.62 2.24 1.83
N GLN A 240 -6.14 2.52 3.05
CA GLN A 240 -5.96 1.47 4.07
C GLN A 240 -7.29 0.87 4.53
N PHE A 241 -8.37 1.67 4.57
CA PHE A 241 -9.64 1.30 5.17
C PHE A 241 -10.79 1.22 4.18
N ALA A 242 -10.50 1.27 2.88
CA ALA A 242 -11.45 1.04 1.80
C ALA A 242 -10.79 0.23 0.68
N ASP A 243 -11.57 -0.58 -0.03
CA ASP A 243 -11.11 -1.29 -1.24
C ASP A 243 -11.11 -0.30 -2.40
N ARG A 244 -10.14 0.61 -2.36
CA ARG A 244 -10.06 1.76 -3.25
C ARG A 244 -8.62 2.11 -3.58
N LEU A 245 -8.37 2.31 -4.88
CA LEU A 245 -7.16 2.90 -5.44
C LEU A 245 -7.51 4.20 -6.14
N ASP A 246 -6.89 5.29 -5.76
CA ASP A 246 -6.99 6.57 -6.45
C ASP A 246 -5.69 6.86 -7.18
N ILE A 247 -5.76 7.10 -8.48
CA ILE A 247 -4.63 7.35 -9.37
C ILE A 247 -4.76 8.78 -9.87
N TYR A 248 -3.87 9.64 -9.42
CA TYR A 248 -3.88 11.07 -9.75
C TYR A 248 -2.81 11.38 -10.79
N LYS A 249 -3.18 12.07 -11.85
CA LYS A 249 -2.22 12.67 -12.76
C LYS A 249 -1.68 13.96 -12.12
N VAL A 250 -0.38 14.01 -11.90
CA VAL A 250 0.26 15.09 -11.12
C VAL A 250 0.12 16.45 -11.79
N ALA A 251 0.13 16.49 -13.13
CA ALA A 251 0.12 17.72 -13.90
C ALA A 251 -1.14 18.55 -13.72
N ASP A 252 -2.31 17.91 -13.65
CA ASP A 252 -3.62 18.58 -13.65
C ASP A 252 -4.57 18.10 -12.53
N GLY A 253 -4.18 17.06 -11.77
CA GLY A 253 -4.97 16.51 -10.69
C GLY A 253 -6.16 15.65 -11.18
N THR A 254 -6.25 15.34 -12.47
CA THR A 254 -7.28 14.38 -12.91
C THR A 254 -7.07 13.04 -12.23
N MET A 255 -8.17 12.43 -11.80
CA MET A 255 -8.16 11.23 -10.99
C MET A 255 -8.93 10.10 -11.66
N VAL A 256 -8.35 8.91 -11.64
CA VAL A 256 -9.04 7.65 -11.89
C VAL A 256 -9.16 6.91 -10.57
N THR A 257 -10.37 6.50 -10.22
CA THR A 257 -10.63 5.76 -8.99
C THR A 257 -11.04 4.33 -9.31
N LYS A 258 -10.44 3.38 -8.61
CA LYS A 258 -10.81 1.96 -8.60
C LYS A 258 -11.42 1.60 -7.27
N ILE A 259 -12.62 1.06 -7.31
CA ILE A 259 -13.40 0.71 -6.12
C ILE A 259 -13.76 -0.76 -6.20
N GLY A 260 -13.53 -1.49 -5.11
CA GLY A 260 -14.05 -2.85 -4.94
C GLY A 260 -15.55 -2.87 -4.62
N ASN A 261 -16.12 -4.06 -4.63
CA ASN A 261 -17.58 -4.21 -4.59
C ASN A 261 -18.23 -3.77 -3.27
N ASP A 262 -17.57 -3.95 -2.13
CA ASP A 262 -18.24 -3.90 -0.82
C ASP A 262 -17.82 -2.74 0.07
N ASN A 263 -16.75 -2.02 -0.24
CA ASN A 263 -16.20 -1.01 0.67
C ASN A 263 -15.65 0.19 -0.11
N ARG A 264 -16.55 1.03 -0.61
CA ARG A 264 -16.22 2.16 -1.49
C ARG A 264 -15.55 3.30 -0.77
N GLU A 265 -15.97 3.57 0.46
CA GLU A 265 -15.45 4.61 1.33
C GLU A 265 -15.04 4.03 2.68
N PRO A 266 -14.00 4.59 3.32
CA PRO A 266 -13.63 4.16 4.65
C PRO A 266 -14.72 4.46 5.66
N LYS A 267 -15.04 3.48 6.51
CA LYS A 267 -15.91 3.68 7.67
C LYS A 267 -15.05 4.08 8.86
N TYR A 268 -15.46 5.12 9.56
CA TYR A 268 -14.80 5.60 10.76
C TYR A 268 -15.80 6.11 11.79
N GLU A 269 -15.38 6.04 13.05
CA GLU A 269 -16.09 6.60 14.18
C GLU A 269 -15.31 7.80 14.71
N VAL A 270 -15.98 8.72 15.38
CA VAL A 270 -15.38 9.89 16.00
C VAL A 270 -15.40 9.70 17.52
N SER A 271 -14.23 9.75 18.14
CA SER A 271 -14.12 9.68 19.60
C SER A 271 -14.61 10.97 20.25
N SER A 272 -14.87 10.94 21.57
CA SER A 272 -15.24 12.12 22.34
C SER A 272 -14.19 13.25 22.31
N SER A 273 -12.93 12.93 21.96
CA SER A 273 -11.85 13.88 21.76
C SER A 273 -11.73 14.40 20.32
N GLY A 274 -12.67 14.05 19.43
CA GLY A 274 -12.69 14.47 18.03
C GLY A 274 -11.77 13.66 17.10
N TYR A 275 -11.07 12.65 17.61
CA TYR A 275 -10.22 11.78 16.78
C TYR A 275 -11.05 10.68 16.11
N GLY A 276 -10.76 10.46 14.82
CA GLY A 276 -11.33 9.34 14.09
C GLY A 276 -10.53 8.05 14.26
N TYR A 277 -11.25 6.94 14.30
CA TYR A 277 -10.67 5.61 14.17
C TYR A 277 -11.48 4.77 13.18
N ALA A 278 -10.78 3.95 12.42
CA ALA A 278 -11.43 3.11 11.42
C ALA A 278 -12.32 2.05 12.07
N SER A 279 -13.52 1.85 11.53
CA SER A 279 -14.51 0.89 12.06
C SER A 279 -14.99 -0.13 11.02
N GLY A 280 -14.59 0.02 9.76
CA GLY A 280 -14.98 -0.86 8.64
C GLY A 280 -14.10 -2.07 8.47
N SER A 281 -13.24 -2.03 7.47
CA SER A 281 -12.30 -3.09 7.10
C SER A 281 -10.88 -2.55 6.98
N ILE A 282 -9.88 -3.42 7.14
CA ILE A 282 -8.52 -3.16 6.68
C ILE A 282 -8.44 -3.68 5.26
N CYS A 283 -8.04 -2.84 4.30
CA CYS A 283 -8.02 -3.20 2.90
C CYS A 283 -6.61 -3.27 2.34
N HIS A 284 -5.82 -2.21 2.41
CA HIS A 284 -4.46 -2.23 1.89
C HIS A 284 -3.42 -2.13 3.00
N TYR A 285 -2.26 -2.75 2.77
CA TYR A 285 -1.11 -2.74 3.68
C TYR A 285 0.13 -2.11 3.04
N ASP A 286 0.27 -2.15 1.72
CA ASP A 286 1.36 -1.51 0.99
C ASP A 286 0.98 -1.28 -0.46
N VAL A 287 1.71 -0.37 -1.12
CA VAL A 287 1.65 -0.09 -2.55
C VAL A 287 3.05 0.15 -3.11
N GLN A 288 3.36 -0.53 -4.19
CA GLN A 288 4.52 -0.24 -5.06
C GLN A 288 4.03 0.11 -6.45
N VAL A 289 4.64 1.13 -7.05
CA VAL A 289 4.31 1.56 -8.41
C VAL A 289 5.58 1.54 -9.26
N THR A 290 5.48 0.97 -10.44
CA THR A 290 6.54 0.94 -11.45
C THR A 290 6.11 1.71 -12.69
N ASP A 291 6.92 1.68 -13.74
CA ASP A 291 6.53 2.26 -15.04
C ASP A 291 5.43 1.47 -15.75
N ARG A 292 5.11 0.26 -15.28
CA ARG A 292 4.19 -0.68 -15.94
C ARG A 292 2.97 -1.01 -15.11
N TYR A 293 3.15 -1.18 -13.79
CA TYR A 293 2.13 -1.78 -12.94
C TYR A 293 2.02 -1.07 -11.58
N ILE A 294 0.85 -1.25 -10.98
CA ILE A 294 0.58 -0.96 -9.57
C ILE A 294 0.43 -2.30 -8.85
N TYR A 295 1.24 -2.49 -7.82
CA TYR A 295 1.22 -3.67 -6.95
C TYR A 295 0.67 -3.30 -5.58
N THR A 296 -0.28 -4.08 -5.07
CA THR A 296 -0.85 -3.84 -3.74
C THR A 296 -0.94 -5.12 -2.91
N VAL A 297 -0.74 -4.98 -1.61
CA VAL A 297 -1.11 -5.99 -0.64
C VAL A 297 -2.50 -5.69 -0.13
N TYR A 298 -3.41 -6.63 -0.27
CA TYR A 298 -4.82 -6.48 0.08
C TYR A 298 -5.27 -7.52 1.12
N ASP A 299 -6.09 -7.09 2.08
CA ASP A 299 -6.68 -7.94 3.12
C ASP A 299 -8.21 -8.07 2.94
N GLY A 300 -8.97 -7.01 3.20
CA GLY A 300 -10.43 -6.97 3.12
C GLY A 300 -11.14 -7.44 4.40
N ARG A 301 -10.42 -7.89 5.46
CA ARG A 301 -11.05 -8.34 6.70
C ARG A 301 -11.68 -7.17 7.46
N ARG A 302 -12.86 -7.39 8.00
CA ARG A 302 -13.56 -6.39 8.83
C ARG A 302 -12.98 -6.36 10.24
N PHE A 303 -12.87 -5.17 10.82
CA PHE A 303 -12.39 -5.00 12.21
C PHE A 303 -13.10 -5.90 13.20
N LYS A 304 -14.43 -6.03 13.09
CA LYS A 304 -15.22 -6.91 13.98
C LYS A 304 -14.81 -8.38 13.91
N ASP A 305 -14.35 -8.84 12.75
CA ASP A 305 -13.91 -10.22 12.56
C ASP A 305 -12.47 -10.40 13.05
N ILE A 306 -11.62 -9.40 12.83
CA ILE A 306 -10.26 -9.32 13.40
C ILE A 306 -10.30 -9.36 14.93
N MET A 307 -11.18 -8.58 15.55
CA MET A 307 -11.31 -8.55 17.01
C MET A 307 -11.67 -9.91 17.61
N LYS A 308 -12.45 -10.75 16.90
CA LYS A 308 -12.78 -12.11 17.34
C LYS A 308 -11.58 -13.05 17.37
N LEU A 309 -10.57 -12.80 16.54
CA LEU A 309 -9.35 -13.61 16.49
C LEU A 309 -8.45 -13.35 17.71
N GLY A 310 -8.55 -12.19 18.37
CA GLY A 310 -7.77 -11.82 19.53
C GLY A 310 -6.26 -12.03 19.26
N ARG A 311 -5.58 -12.82 20.12
CA ARG A 311 -4.16 -13.16 19.98
C ARG A 311 -3.83 -14.02 18.75
N GLY A 312 -4.83 -14.64 18.13
CA GLY A 312 -4.67 -15.39 16.88
C GLY A 312 -4.65 -14.53 15.61
N TYR A 313 -4.85 -13.22 15.75
CA TYR A 313 -4.76 -12.30 14.62
C TYR A 313 -3.32 -12.20 14.13
N LYS A 314 -3.14 -12.49 12.86
CA LYS A 314 -1.90 -12.26 12.13
C LYS A 314 -2.05 -11.03 11.26
N GLN A 315 -1.10 -10.11 11.38
CA GLN A 315 -1.11 -8.82 10.69
C GLN A 315 -0.55 -8.95 9.27
N GLY A 316 -1.16 -8.26 8.32
CA GLY A 316 -0.79 -8.30 6.90
C GLY A 316 -1.97 -8.72 6.02
N GLY A 317 -1.87 -8.42 4.72
CA GLY A 317 -2.82 -8.86 3.71
C GLY A 317 -2.49 -10.24 3.17
N GLN A 318 -3.52 -10.97 2.74
CA GLN A 318 -3.37 -12.31 2.17
C GLN A 318 -3.47 -12.35 0.65
N ARG A 319 -3.68 -11.20 0.01
CA ARG A 319 -3.81 -11.09 -1.44
C ARG A 319 -2.81 -10.10 -2.01
N PHE A 320 -2.25 -10.48 -3.13
CA PHE A 320 -1.36 -9.64 -3.91
C PHE A 320 -2.02 -9.31 -5.23
N ARG A 321 -2.26 -8.03 -5.50
CA ARG A 321 -2.96 -7.56 -6.67
C ARG A 321 -2.02 -6.81 -7.60
N ILE A 322 -2.15 -7.06 -8.90
CA ILE A 322 -1.43 -6.38 -9.97
C ILE A 322 -2.44 -5.63 -10.83
N HIS A 323 -2.26 -4.33 -10.96
CA HIS A 323 -3.11 -3.49 -11.80
C HIS A 323 -2.28 -2.78 -12.87
N THR A 324 -2.93 -2.42 -13.97
CA THR A 324 -2.37 -1.46 -14.93
C THR A 324 -2.25 -0.07 -14.27
N LEU A 325 -1.52 0.86 -14.89
CA LEU A 325 -1.47 2.27 -14.46
C LEU A 325 -2.82 3.00 -14.66
N GLN A 326 -3.77 2.43 -15.40
CA GLN A 326 -5.15 2.85 -15.51
C GLN A 326 -6.04 2.22 -14.43
N GLY A 327 -5.44 1.32 -13.61
CA GLY A 327 -6.05 0.67 -12.47
C GLY A 327 -6.87 -0.58 -12.79
N GLU A 328 -6.83 -1.14 -14.01
CA GLU A 328 -7.45 -2.43 -14.29
C GLU A 328 -6.75 -3.55 -13.54
N LEU A 329 -7.51 -4.41 -12.87
CA LEU A 329 -6.96 -5.59 -12.20
C LEU A 329 -6.56 -6.64 -13.26
N LEU A 330 -5.26 -6.89 -13.36
CA LEU A 330 -4.70 -7.88 -14.28
C LEU A 330 -4.62 -9.27 -13.66
N LYS A 331 -4.18 -9.32 -12.40
CA LYS A 331 -3.95 -10.57 -11.68
C LYS A 331 -4.11 -10.35 -10.17
N GLU A 332 -4.65 -11.34 -9.49
CA GLU A 332 -4.64 -11.44 -8.04
C GLU A 332 -4.04 -12.80 -7.65
N TYR A 333 -3.14 -12.81 -6.69
CA TYR A 333 -2.57 -13.99 -6.08
C TYR A 333 -2.98 -14.06 -4.61
N LYS A 334 -3.03 -15.27 -4.08
CA LYS A 334 -3.17 -15.51 -2.65
C LYS A 334 -1.79 -15.84 -2.06
N PHE A 335 -1.39 -15.16 -1.01
CA PHE A 335 -0.23 -15.55 -0.23
C PHE A 335 -0.54 -16.74 0.69
N ASP A 336 0.43 -17.62 0.92
CA ASP A 336 0.36 -18.70 1.91
C ASP A 336 0.41 -18.17 3.36
N ARG A 337 0.82 -16.91 3.54
CA ARG A 337 0.94 -16.21 4.82
C ARG A 337 0.57 -14.73 4.70
N PRO A 338 0.19 -14.02 5.80
CA PRO A 338 -0.07 -12.58 5.73
C PRO A 338 1.22 -11.79 5.50
N ILE A 339 1.17 -10.82 4.59
CA ILE A 339 2.30 -9.96 4.20
C ILE A 339 1.96 -8.49 4.50
N ALA A 340 2.87 -7.79 5.19
CA ALA A 340 2.69 -6.38 5.55
C ALA A 340 3.29 -5.42 4.52
N GLY A 341 4.41 -5.75 3.91
CA GLY A 341 5.08 -4.92 2.91
C GLY A 341 5.59 -5.76 1.75
N ILE A 342 5.80 -5.16 0.58
CA ILE A 342 6.26 -5.85 -0.63
C ILE A 342 7.38 -5.10 -1.34
N PHE A 343 8.15 -5.85 -2.10
CA PHE A 343 9.01 -5.35 -3.16
C PHE A 343 8.97 -6.30 -4.36
N VAL A 344 8.56 -5.77 -5.52
CA VAL A 344 8.61 -6.47 -6.80
C VAL A 344 9.79 -5.97 -7.61
N ASP A 345 10.70 -6.87 -7.92
CA ASP A 345 11.75 -6.64 -8.90
C ASP A 345 11.29 -7.17 -10.27
N GLU A 346 10.83 -6.26 -11.11
CA GLU A 346 10.37 -6.63 -12.46
C GLU A 346 11.50 -7.14 -13.35
N SER A 347 12.76 -6.74 -13.09
CA SER A 347 13.91 -7.11 -13.90
C SER A 347 14.30 -8.58 -13.69
N SER A 348 14.22 -9.06 -12.47
CA SER A 348 14.47 -10.46 -12.11
C SER A 348 13.20 -11.31 -12.07
N GLY A 349 12.01 -10.68 -12.11
CA GLY A 349 10.72 -11.36 -11.95
C GLY A 349 10.52 -11.94 -10.54
N ILE A 350 11.08 -11.30 -9.52
CA ILE A 350 11.01 -11.77 -8.14
C ILE A 350 10.10 -10.85 -7.32
N LEU A 351 9.25 -11.46 -6.49
CA LEU A 351 8.47 -10.80 -5.47
C LEU A 351 9.05 -11.13 -4.10
N TYR A 352 9.32 -10.10 -3.30
CA TYR A 352 9.63 -10.20 -1.88
C TYR A 352 8.46 -9.68 -1.05
N GLY A 353 8.24 -10.30 0.11
CA GLY A 353 7.26 -9.88 1.10
C GLY A 353 7.88 -9.77 2.49
N LEU A 354 7.21 -9.02 3.36
CA LEU A 354 7.56 -8.88 4.77
C LEU A 354 6.46 -9.51 5.63
N ASP A 355 6.76 -10.63 6.29
CA ASP A 355 5.88 -11.31 7.26
C ASP A 355 6.25 -10.88 8.68
N VAL A 356 5.55 -9.87 9.19
CA VAL A 356 5.78 -9.33 10.54
C VAL A 356 5.40 -10.30 11.67
N ASN A 357 4.83 -11.45 11.35
CA ASN A 357 4.41 -12.47 12.33
C ASN A 357 5.39 -13.64 12.45
N ALA A 358 6.42 -13.69 11.60
CA ALA A 358 7.45 -14.72 11.58
C ALA A 358 8.72 -14.24 12.28
N ASP A 359 9.58 -15.16 12.68
CA ASP A 359 10.90 -14.84 13.18
C ASP A 359 11.80 -14.34 12.04
N GLU A 360 11.77 -15.02 10.89
CA GLU A 360 12.40 -14.59 9.64
C GLU A 360 11.40 -13.80 8.81
N GLN A 361 11.50 -12.47 8.85
CA GLN A 361 10.45 -11.60 8.31
C GLN A 361 10.57 -11.30 6.81
N ILE A 362 11.72 -11.59 6.19
CA ILE A 362 11.89 -11.40 4.74
C ILE A 362 11.55 -12.71 4.02
N VAL A 363 10.62 -12.64 3.09
CA VAL A 363 10.09 -13.81 2.35
C VAL A 363 10.21 -13.57 0.86
N LYS A 364 10.76 -14.56 0.13
CA LYS A 364 10.82 -14.57 -1.34
C LYS A 364 9.71 -15.46 -1.90
N PHE A 365 9.06 -15.04 -2.98
CA PHE A 365 8.01 -15.79 -3.67
C PHE A 365 8.46 -16.20 -5.07
N PRO A 366 9.12 -17.37 -5.23
CA PRO A 366 9.67 -17.80 -6.52
C PRO A 366 8.60 -18.18 -7.56
N GLY A 367 7.37 -18.45 -7.11
CA GLY A 367 6.23 -18.77 -8.00
C GLY A 367 5.55 -17.54 -8.62
N PHE A 368 6.03 -16.34 -8.32
CA PHE A 368 5.49 -15.10 -8.89
C PHE A 368 5.79 -15.01 -10.39
N GLN A 369 4.82 -14.55 -11.15
CA GLN A 369 4.96 -14.27 -12.58
C GLN A 369 4.33 -12.93 -12.93
N LEU A 370 5.07 -12.11 -13.66
CA LEU A 370 4.55 -10.87 -14.22
C LEU A 370 3.45 -11.16 -15.26
N PRO A 371 2.40 -10.32 -15.35
CA PRO A 371 1.44 -10.39 -16.44
C PRO A 371 2.14 -10.24 -17.79
N ARG A 372 1.65 -10.96 -18.79
CA ARG A 372 2.18 -10.92 -20.16
C ARG A 372 1.64 -9.73 -20.93
#